data_24398f42bb0173ada2387e87ed3312ca
#
_entry.id   24398f42bb0173ada2387e87ed3312ca
#
_cell.length_a   1.000
_cell.length_b   1.000
_cell.length_c   1.000
_cell.angle_alpha   90.00
_cell.angle_beta   90.00
_cell.angle_gamma   90.00
#
_symmetry.space_group_name_H-M   'P 1'
#
loop_
_entity.id
_entity.type
_entity.pdbx_description
1 polymer ?
#
loop_
_entity_poly.entity_id
_entity_poly.type
_entity_poly.pdbx_seq_one_letter_code
_entity_poly.pdbx_strand_id
1 'polypeptide(L)'
;VGSEMCIRDSAGAIFGGSAWVSTSAYFIGMAAIIISGIMLKKTKMFAGDPAPFVMELPAYHWPTLGNVLRSMWERGWSFIKKAGTIILLSTIFVWFTTYFGWVDGTFRMLDESEIDSSILAAIGGAICWIFKPLGWGSWQATVASITGLVAKENIVGTLGILYGGGDGTVYQNIAQAFTGITGYSFLVFNLLCAPCFAAIGAIKREMNNGKWTAIAIGYMCLVAYCASLVVYQIGGLITGEVGFNIFTIVAVAIIVFTIYMLVRPNKYLNDNEVKIDVKKVAASK
;
A
#
# COMPACT_ATOMS: atom_id res chain seq x y z
N VAL A 1 2.52 -10.37 -6.53
CA VAL A 1 1.49 -11.24 -7.15
C VAL A 1 0.12 -10.91 -6.55
N GLY A 2 -0.09 -10.97 -5.22
CA GLY A 2 -1.40 -10.70 -4.62
C GLY A 2 -1.94 -9.28 -4.88
N SER A 3 -1.10 -8.25 -4.78
CA SER A 3 -1.52 -6.87 -5.03
C SER A 3 -1.89 -6.59 -6.49
N GLU A 4 -1.28 -7.27 -7.45
CA GLU A 4 -1.58 -7.12 -8.87
C GLU A 4 -2.96 -7.69 -9.24
N MET A 5 -3.30 -8.86 -8.71
CA MET A 5 -4.64 -9.44 -8.90
C MET A 5 -5.72 -8.55 -8.30
N CYS A 6 -5.50 -8.05 -7.08
CA CYS A 6 -6.44 -7.15 -6.42
C CYS A 6 -6.65 -5.84 -7.20
N ILE A 7 -5.58 -5.25 -7.74
CA ILE A 7 -5.66 -4.05 -8.58
C ILE A 7 -6.45 -4.34 -9.86
N ARG A 8 -6.19 -5.48 -10.51
CA ARG A 8 -6.92 -5.89 -11.72
C ARG A 8 -8.40 -6.11 -11.45
N ASP A 9 -8.72 -6.76 -10.34
CA ASP A 9 -10.11 -7.08 -9.99
C ASP A 9 -10.87 -5.81 -9.54
N SER A 10 -10.22 -4.92 -8.78
CA SER A 10 -10.78 -3.62 -8.43
C SER A 10 -10.94 -2.71 -9.65
N ALA A 11 -9.96 -2.69 -10.55
CA ALA A 11 -10.05 -1.98 -11.82
C ALA A 11 -11.16 -2.58 -12.70
N GLY A 12 -11.32 -3.90 -12.70
CA GLY A 12 -12.42 -4.58 -13.38
C GLY A 12 -13.78 -4.17 -12.84
N ALA A 13 -13.92 -4.08 -11.52
CA ALA A 13 -15.14 -3.66 -10.85
C ALA A 13 -15.51 -2.19 -11.14
N ILE A 14 -14.55 -1.28 -11.11
CA ILE A 14 -14.76 0.16 -11.24
C ILE A 14 -14.80 0.61 -12.71
N PHE A 15 -13.93 0.06 -13.56
CA PHE A 15 -13.70 0.53 -14.95
C PHE A 15 -14.15 -0.47 -16.03
N GLY A 16 -14.97 -1.46 -15.68
CA GLY A 16 -15.49 -2.42 -16.67
C GLY A 16 -14.41 -3.27 -17.36
N GLY A 17 -13.31 -3.55 -16.67
CA GLY A 17 -12.25 -4.42 -17.20
C GLY A 17 -11.20 -3.74 -18.10
N SER A 18 -11.05 -2.43 -18.01
CA SER A 18 -10.04 -1.68 -18.79
C SER A 18 -8.62 -2.13 -18.45
N ALA A 19 -7.96 -2.83 -19.38
CA ALA A 19 -6.56 -3.29 -19.23
C ALA A 19 -5.58 -2.11 -19.06
N TRP A 20 -5.87 -0.94 -19.62
CA TRP A 20 -5.04 0.25 -19.52
C TRP A 20 -4.93 0.77 -18.09
N VAL A 21 -6.01 0.72 -17.33
CA VAL A 21 -6.04 1.18 -15.93
C VAL A 21 -5.13 0.31 -15.06
N SER A 22 -5.23 -1.01 -15.18
CA SER A 22 -4.37 -1.93 -14.43
C SER A 22 -2.89 -1.77 -14.79
N THR A 23 -2.59 -1.61 -16.09
CA THR A 23 -1.21 -1.40 -16.56
C THR A 23 -0.66 -0.07 -16.07
N SER A 24 -1.44 1.02 -16.13
CA SER A 24 -1.01 2.34 -15.65
C SER A 24 -0.74 2.35 -14.14
N ALA A 25 -1.56 1.65 -13.34
CA ALA A 25 -1.35 1.52 -11.91
C ALA A 25 0.00 0.82 -11.59
N TYR A 26 0.38 -0.19 -12.36
CA TYR A 26 1.69 -0.85 -12.22
C TYR A 26 2.85 0.13 -12.46
N PHE A 27 2.79 0.92 -13.54
CA PHE A 27 3.82 1.93 -13.83
C PHE A 27 3.89 3.02 -12.75
N ILE A 28 2.74 3.44 -12.20
CA ILE A 28 2.71 4.39 -11.06
C ILE A 28 3.40 3.79 -9.85
N GLY A 29 3.17 2.51 -9.55
CA GLY A 29 3.86 1.82 -8.48
C GLY A 29 5.37 1.82 -8.64
N MET A 30 5.87 1.49 -9.83
CA MET A 30 7.32 1.55 -10.14
C MET A 30 7.87 2.97 -10.02
N ALA A 31 7.19 3.96 -10.58
CA ALA A 31 7.60 5.35 -10.50
C ALA A 31 7.67 5.84 -9.04
N ALA A 32 6.67 5.51 -8.23
CA ALA A 32 6.65 5.85 -6.82
C ALA A 32 7.84 5.26 -6.04
N ILE A 33 8.22 4.00 -6.32
CA ILE A 33 9.39 3.37 -5.70
C ILE A 33 10.68 4.08 -6.10
N ILE A 34 10.86 4.39 -7.38
CA ILE A 34 12.07 5.08 -7.88
C ILE A 34 12.17 6.48 -7.28
N ILE A 35 11.09 7.26 -7.33
CA ILE A 35 11.02 8.63 -6.78
C ILE A 35 11.32 8.59 -5.28
N SER A 36 10.65 7.71 -4.54
CA SER A 36 10.83 7.53 -3.12
C SER A 36 12.27 7.14 -2.76
N GLY A 37 12.87 6.20 -3.50
CA GLY A 37 14.26 5.77 -3.30
C GLY A 37 15.26 6.91 -3.51
N ILE A 38 15.08 7.73 -4.57
CA ILE A 38 15.92 8.90 -4.83
C ILE A 38 15.76 9.94 -3.72
N MET A 39 14.53 10.21 -3.28
CA MET A 39 14.26 11.17 -2.21
C MET A 39 14.88 10.73 -0.88
N LEU A 40 14.73 9.47 -0.50
CA LEU A 40 15.30 8.92 0.73
C LEU A 40 16.82 8.97 0.72
N LYS A 41 17.47 8.59 -0.39
CA LYS A 41 18.93 8.64 -0.52
C LYS A 41 19.52 10.04 -0.34
N LYS A 42 18.74 11.10 -0.61
CA LYS A 42 19.16 12.50 -0.42
C LYS A 42 18.94 13.01 1.02
N THR A 43 18.43 12.17 1.91
CA THR A 43 18.18 12.52 3.32
C THR A 43 19.34 12.02 4.17
N LYS A 44 19.81 12.82 5.14
CA LYS A 44 20.92 12.48 6.05
C LYS A 44 20.72 11.13 6.75
N MET A 45 19.49 10.75 7.00
CA MET A 45 19.14 9.52 7.73
C MET A 45 19.45 8.23 6.92
N PHE A 46 19.45 8.32 5.58
CA PHE A 46 19.68 7.19 4.66
C PHE A 46 20.92 7.37 3.78
N ALA A 47 21.71 8.43 4.04
CA ALA A 47 22.99 8.67 3.39
C ALA A 47 24.08 7.83 4.07
N GLY A 48 23.98 6.51 3.99
CA GLY A 48 25.01 5.57 4.44
C GLY A 48 25.88 5.11 3.26
N ASP A 49 27.11 4.71 3.57
CA ASP A 49 27.95 4.05 2.59
C ASP A 49 27.32 2.71 2.18
N PRO A 50 27.30 2.37 0.89
CA PRO A 50 26.95 1.02 0.49
C PRO A 50 27.91 0.05 1.19
N ALA A 51 27.36 -0.98 1.83
CA ALA A 51 28.19 -2.01 2.45
C ALA A 51 29.23 -2.49 1.43
N PRO A 52 30.54 -2.57 1.80
CA PRO A 52 31.55 -3.01 0.87
C PRO A 52 31.20 -4.42 0.39
N PHE A 53 31.00 -4.53 -0.91
CA PHE A 53 30.61 -5.78 -1.55
C PHE A 53 31.88 -6.68 -1.64
N VAL A 54 32.19 -7.34 -0.54
CA VAL A 54 33.23 -8.37 -0.51
C VAL A 54 32.56 -9.68 -0.87
N MET A 55 32.54 -10.02 -2.14
CA MET A 55 32.17 -11.35 -2.59
C MET A 55 33.42 -12.20 -2.72
N GLU A 56 33.72 -12.92 -1.68
CA GLU A 56 34.37 -14.20 -1.89
C GLU A 56 33.30 -15.13 -2.46
N LEU A 57 33.37 -15.38 -3.76
CA LEU A 57 32.46 -16.31 -4.43
C LEU A 57 32.75 -17.72 -3.86
N PRO A 58 31.86 -18.29 -3.05
CA PRO A 58 32.01 -19.69 -2.65
C PRO A 58 31.99 -20.57 -3.90
N ALA A 59 32.77 -21.63 -3.90
CA ALA A 59 32.80 -22.58 -5.01
C ALA A 59 31.40 -23.04 -5.35
N TYR A 60 30.98 -22.87 -6.60
CA TYR A 60 29.67 -23.26 -7.07
C TYR A 60 29.57 -24.78 -7.08
N HIS A 61 28.76 -25.33 -6.20
CA HIS A 61 28.37 -26.73 -6.25
C HIS A 61 26.94 -26.82 -6.80
N TRP A 62 26.70 -27.82 -7.65
CA TRP A 62 25.33 -28.12 -8.09
C TRP A 62 24.46 -28.44 -6.88
N PRO A 63 23.30 -27.76 -6.73
CA PRO A 63 22.44 -28.02 -5.59
C PRO A 63 21.85 -29.44 -5.70
N THR A 64 21.97 -30.21 -4.64
CA THR A 64 21.34 -31.52 -4.58
C THR A 64 19.83 -31.34 -4.47
N LEU A 65 19.06 -32.07 -5.27
CA LEU A 65 17.59 -31.97 -5.35
C LEU A 65 16.95 -32.14 -3.96
N GLY A 66 17.48 -33.03 -3.12
CA GLY A 66 17.00 -33.24 -1.76
C GLY A 66 17.14 -32.02 -0.86
N ASN A 67 18.28 -31.30 -0.91
CA ASN A 67 18.48 -30.09 -0.11
C ASN A 67 17.58 -28.94 -0.60
N VAL A 68 17.39 -28.82 -1.92
CA VAL A 68 16.49 -27.80 -2.48
C VAL A 68 15.05 -28.04 -2.03
N LEU A 69 14.55 -29.26 -2.18
CA LEU A 69 13.18 -29.62 -1.81
C LEU A 69 12.95 -29.47 -0.30
N ARG A 70 13.92 -29.86 0.51
CA ARG A 70 13.81 -29.71 1.96
C ARG A 70 13.80 -28.26 2.40
N SER A 71 14.71 -27.42 1.87
CA SER A 71 14.76 -25.99 2.15
C SER A 71 13.50 -25.27 1.67
N MET A 72 12.96 -25.65 0.51
CA MET A 72 11.71 -25.12 -0.02
C MET A 72 10.53 -25.49 0.89
N TRP A 73 10.45 -26.76 1.33
CA TRP A 73 9.42 -27.23 2.23
C TRP A 73 9.47 -26.52 3.60
N GLU A 74 10.63 -26.45 4.22
CA GLU A 74 10.80 -25.80 5.53
C GLU A 74 10.41 -24.31 5.49
N ARG A 75 10.85 -23.60 4.44
CA ARG A 75 10.49 -22.18 4.24
C ARG A 75 9.02 -22.02 3.91
N GLY A 76 8.48 -22.82 3.00
CA GLY A 76 7.08 -22.80 2.60
C GLY A 76 6.16 -23.10 3.77
N TRP A 77 6.45 -24.17 4.53
CA TRP A 77 5.65 -24.54 5.71
C TRP A 77 5.71 -23.48 6.82
N SER A 78 6.88 -22.92 7.08
CA SER A 78 7.02 -21.80 8.04
C SER A 78 6.22 -20.58 7.62
N PHE A 79 6.18 -20.26 6.32
CA PHE A 79 5.38 -19.18 5.77
C PHE A 79 3.89 -19.46 5.92
N ILE A 80 3.42 -20.64 5.48
CA ILE A 80 1.99 -21.06 5.56
C ILE A 80 1.52 -21.01 7.02
N LYS A 81 2.29 -21.54 7.96
CA LYS A 81 1.92 -21.55 9.38
C LYS A 81 1.77 -20.13 9.93
N LYS A 82 2.70 -19.22 9.62
CA LYS A 82 2.66 -17.85 10.14
C LYS A 82 1.63 -16.99 9.44
N ALA A 83 1.64 -16.97 8.11
CA ALA A 83 0.70 -16.18 7.33
C ALA A 83 -0.73 -16.69 7.50
N GLY A 84 -0.95 -18.00 7.46
CA GLY A 84 -2.26 -18.61 7.63
C GLY A 84 -2.88 -18.30 8.99
N THR A 85 -2.10 -18.31 10.07
CA THR A 85 -2.60 -17.96 11.41
C THR A 85 -3.03 -16.50 11.49
N ILE A 86 -2.21 -15.58 10.96
CA ILE A 86 -2.52 -14.14 10.95
C ILE A 86 -3.76 -13.87 10.09
N ILE A 87 -3.82 -14.44 8.89
CA ILE A 87 -4.95 -14.27 7.97
C ILE A 87 -6.23 -14.82 8.61
N LEU A 88 -6.19 -16.02 9.19
CA LEU A 88 -7.35 -16.63 9.85
C LEU A 88 -7.88 -15.76 10.99
N LEU A 89 -7.01 -15.36 11.92
CA LEU A 89 -7.40 -14.50 13.05
C LEU A 89 -7.96 -13.15 12.56
N SER A 90 -7.32 -12.56 11.57
CA SER A 90 -7.76 -11.29 11.01
C SER A 90 -9.11 -11.42 10.29
N THR A 91 -9.32 -12.51 9.56
CA THR A 91 -10.61 -12.77 8.89
C THR A 91 -11.74 -12.98 9.89
N ILE A 92 -11.49 -13.73 10.97
CA ILE A 92 -12.46 -13.90 12.06
C ILE A 92 -12.77 -12.55 12.71
N PHE A 93 -11.76 -11.72 12.97
CA PHE A 93 -11.94 -10.38 13.54
C PHE A 93 -12.77 -9.47 12.64
N VAL A 94 -12.45 -9.41 11.34
CA VAL A 94 -13.20 -8.62 10.36
C VAL A 94 -14.63 -9.13 10.25
N TRP A 95 -14.83 -10.46 10.16
CA TRP A 95 -16.15 -11.06 10.11
C TRP A 95 -16.98 -10.66 11.35
N PHE A 96 -16.41 -10.81 12.54
CA PHE A 96 -17.09 -10.42 13.78
C PHE A 96 -17.48 -8.95 13.78
N THR A 97 -16.58 -8.05 13.45
CA THR A 97 -16.85 -6.60 13.42
C THR A 97 -17.82 -6.17 12.32
N THR A 98 -17.95 -6.96 11.24
CA THR A 98 -18.90 -6.71 10.15
C THR A 98 -20.32 -7.14 10.51
N TYR A 99 -20.44 -8.31 11.14
CA TYR A 99 -21.76 -8.90 11.40
C TYR A 99 -22.30 -8.63 12.80
N PHE A 100 -21.58 -7.95 13.67
CA PHE A 100 -22.04 -7.57 14.99
C PHE A 100 -22.12 -6.05 15.15
N GLY A 101 -23.19 -5.58 15.77
CA GLY A 101 -23.40 -4.15 16.00
C GLY A 101 -24.54 -3.88 16.99
N TRP A 102 -24.83 -2.60 17.15
CA TRP A 102 -25.93 -2.14 18.01
C TRP A 102 -27.11 -1.67 17.17
N VAL A 103 -28.23 -2.36 17.28
CA VAL A 103 -29.51 -1.96 16.69
C VAL A 103 -30.55 -1.93 17.81
N ASP A 104 -31.31 -0.84 17.89
CA ASP A 104 -32.33 -0.61 18.92
C ASP A 104 -31.85 -0.77 20.38
N GLY A 105 -30.56 -0.43 20.63
CA GLY A 105 -29.95 -0.54 21.96
C GLY A 105 -29.56 -1.95 22.37
N THR A 106 -29.74 -2.96 21.52
CA THR A 106 -29.35 -4.33 21.75
C THR A 106 -28.16 -4.72 20.87
N PHE A 107 -27.18 -5.41 21.48
CA PHE A 107 -26.03 -5.96 20.74
C PHE A 107 -26.45 -7.31 20.17
N ARG A 108 -26.50 -7.42 18.84
CA ARG A 108 -26.93 -8.65 18.16
C ARG A 108 -26.14 -8.86 16.86
N MET A 109 -26.27 -10.03 16.31
CA MET A 109 -25.83 -10.32 14.94
C MET A 109 -26.75 -9.59 13.97
N LEU A 110 -26.17 -8.89 13.00
CA LEU A 110 -26.82 -8.06 12.00
C LEU A 110 -27.15 -8.88 10.76
N ASP A 111 -28.27 -8.59 10.15
CA ASP A 111 -28.61 -9.05 8.81
C ASP A 111 -27.86 -8.20 7.75
N GLU A 112 -27.76 -8.70 6.50
CA GLU A 112 -27.06 -8.00 5.40
C GLU A 112 -27.63 -6.60 5.12
N SER A 113 -28.90 -6.36 5.41
CA SER A 113 -29.54 -5.05 5.27
C SER A 113 -29.18 -4.03 6.38
N GLU A 114 -28.60 -4.50 7.49
CA GLU A 114 -28.30 -3.69 8.68
C GLU A 114 -26.79 -3.47 8.89
N ILE A 115 -25.95 -3.83 7.90
CA ILE A 115 -24.47 -3.72 7.98
C ILE A 115 -24.01 -2.29 8.27
N ASP A 116 -24.83 -1.28 7.93
CA ASP A 116 -24.57 0.13 8.25
C ASP A 116 -24.49 0.42 9.76
N SER A 117 -25.09 -0.45 10.59
CA SER A 117 -25.05 -0.36 12.06
C SER A 117 -23.97 -1.22 12.68
N SER A 118 -23.08 -1.80 11.89
CA SER A 118 -21.99 -2.64 12.36
C SER A 118 -20.89 -1.85 13.09
N ILE A 119 -20.15 -2.55 13.95
CA ILE A 119 -18.95 -1.98 14.60
C ILE A 119 -17.98 -1.46 13.55
N LEU A 120 -17.82 -2.18 12.45
CA LEU A 120 -16.91 -1.83 11.37
C LEU A 120 -17.37 -0.57 10.63
N ALA A 121 -18.69 -0.40 10.42
CA ALA A 121 -19.26 0.82 9.85
C ALA A 121 -19.06 2.04 10.76
N ALA A 122 -19.20 1.87 12.08
CA ALA A 122 -18.94 2.93 13.05
C ALA A 122 -17.47 3.37 13.03
N ILE A 123 -16.53 2.42 12.97
CA ILE A 123 -15.09 2.70 12.85
C ILE A 123 -14.80 3.40 11.51
N GLY A 124 -15.34 2.87 10.40
CA GLY A 124 -15.20 3.47 9.07
C GLY A 124 -15.75 4.89 9.01
N GLY A 125 -16.93 5.13 9.58
CA GLY A 125 -17.54 6.44 9.67
C GLY A 125 -16.74 7.46 10.49
N ALA A 126 -16.12 7.01 11.58
CA ALA A 126 -15.26 7.88 12.40
C ALA A 126 -13.97 8.32 11.68
N ILE A 127 -13.48 7.52 10.72
CA ILE A 127 -12.20 7.75 10.03
C ILE A 127 -12.40 8.30 8.61
N CYS A 128 -13.56 8.11 7.99
CA CYS A 128 -13.82 8.42 6.58
C CYS A 128 -13.55 9.88 6.20
N TRP A 129 -13.63 10.83 7.15
CA TRP A 129 -13.35 12.24 6.91
C TRP A 129 -11.89 12.49 6.44
N ILE A 130 -10.94 11.62 6.84
CA ILE A 130 -9.53 11.70 6.43
C ILE A 130 -9.40 11.47 4.92
N PHE A 131 -10.27 10.65 4.34
CA PHE A 131 -10.24 10.27 2.93
C PHE A 131 -11.13 11.14 2.03
N LYS A 132 -11.91 12.07 2.60
CA LYS A 132 -12.70 13.04 1.82
C LYS A 132 -11.85 13.83 0.81
N PRO A 133 -10.63 14.32 1.15
CA PRO A 133 -9.79 15.04 0.19
C PRO A 133 -9.31 14.20 -0.99
N LEU A 134 -9.38 12.87 -0.86
CA LEU A 134 -8.99 11.89 -1.89
C LEU A 134 -10.18 11.50 -2.80
N GLY A 135 -11.38 12.01 -2.49
CA GLY A 135 -12.60 11.80 -3.28
C GLY A 135 -13.45 10.59 -2.88
N TRP A 136 -12.96 9.70 -2.03
CA TRP A 136 -13.67 8.48 -1.61
C TRP A 136 -13.91 8.39 -0.08
N GLY A 137 -14.35 9.51 0.50
CA GLY A 137 -14.66 9.63 1.92
C GLY A 137 -15.97 8.95 2.33
N SER A 138 -16.36 7.85 1.71
CA SER A 138 -17.46 6.99 2.16
C SER A 138 -16.97 6.01 3.22
N TRP A 139 -17.81 5.64 4.18
CA TRP A 139 -17.43 4.68 5.19
C TRP A 139 -17.13 3.30 4.57
N GLN A 140 -17.86 2.91 3.50
CA GLN A 140 -17.66 1.65 2.79
C GLN A 140 -16.28 1.56 2.16
N ALA A 141 -15.85 2.59 1.42
CA ALA A 141 -14.51 2.64 0.83
C ALA A 141 -13.41 2.65 1.89
N THR A 142 -13.63 3.37 3.00
CA THR A 142 -12.71 3.41 4.13
C THR A 142 -12.54 2.04 4.76
N VAL A 143 -13.64 1.34 5.03
CA VAL A 143 -13.65 -0.02 5.56
C VAL A 143 -12.95 -0.98 4.60
N ALA A 144 -13.23 -0.91 3.29
CA ALA A 144 -12.56 -1.74 2.30
C ALA A 144 -11.04 -1.53 2.30
N SER A 145 -10.56 -0.28 2.45
CA SER A 145 -9.12 0.01 2.57
C SER A 145 -8.52 -0.53 3.87
N ILE A 146 -9.24 -0.45 5.00
CA ILE A 146 -8.78 -1.00 6.29
C ILE A 146 -8.71 -2.53 6.22
N THR A 147 -9.72 -3.19 5.66
CA THR A 147 -9.71 -4.65 5.49
C THR A 147 -8.60 -5.09 4.53
N GLY A 148 -8.24 -4.25 3.56
CA GLY A 148 -7.09 -4.44 2.69
C GLY A 148 -5.73 -4.45 3.40
N LEU A 149 -5.60 -3.84 4.58
CA LEU A 149 -4.40 -3.98 5.42
C LEU A 149 -4.28 -5.38 6.02
N VAL A 150 -5.39 -6.07 6.22
CA VAL A 150 -5.39 -7.46 6.68
C VAL A 150 -4.92 -8.38 5.56
N ALA A 151 -5.63 -8.33 4.43
CA ALA A 151 -5.29 -9.04 3.22
C ALA A 151 -5.83 -8.23 2.02
N LYS A 152 -4.96 -7.86 1.10
CA LYS A 152 -5.36 -6.99 -0.04
C LYS A 152 -6.44 -7.63 -0.92
N GLU A 153 -6.50 -8.95 -0.95
CA GLU A 153 -7.53 -9.73 -1.64
C GLU A 153 -8.94 -9.46 -1.09
N ASN A 154 -9.05 -9.09 0.18
CA ASN A 154 -10.33 -8.81 0.83
C ASN A 154 -10.96 -7.48 0.41
N ILE A 155 -10.22 -6.56 -0.21
CA ILE A 155 -10.77 -5.26 -0.65
C ILE A 155 -11.97 -5.47 -1.57
N VAL A 156 -11.81 -6.29 -2.60
CA VAL A 156 -12.87 -6.56 -3.60
C VAL A 156 -14.03 -7.31 -2.97
N GLY A 157 -13.73 -8.31 -2.13
CA GLY A 157 -14.75 -9.05 -1.39
C GLY A 157 -15.55 -8.14 -0.46
N THR A 158 -14.87 -7.25 0.28
CA THR A 158 -15.54 -6.28 1.17
C THR A 158 -16.38 -5.27 0.38
N LEU A 159 -15.85 -4.72 -0.72
CA LEU A 159 -16.64 -3.86 -1.60
C LEU A 159 -17.86 -4.62 -2.15
N GLY A 160 -17.69 -5.90 -2.51
CA GLY A 160 -18.78 -6.75 -2.97
C GLY A 160 -19.88 -6.93 -1.94
N ILE A 161 -19.56 -7.11 -0.67
CA ILE A 161 -20.52 -7.23 0.44
C ILE A 161 -21.17 -5.88 0.71
N LEU A 162 -20.39 -4.79 0.83
CA LEU A 162 -20.88 -3.48 1.23
C LEU A 162 -21.72 -2.77 0.14
N TYR A 163 -21.50 -3.09 -1.12
CA TYR A 163 -22.28 -2.55 -2.25
C TYR A 163 -23.22 -3.60 -2.89
N GLY A 164 -23.30 -4.80 -2.32
CA GLY A 164 -24.10 -5.91 -2.85
C GLY A 164 -25.61 -5.83 -2.56
N GLY A 165 -26.04 -5.00 -1.60
CA GLY A 165 -27.44 -4.91 -1.15
C GLY A 165 -28.39 -4.09 -2.02
N GLY A 166 -28.00 -3.68 -3.24
CA GLY A 166 -28.84 -2.88 -4.13
C GLY A 166 -29.50 -3.71 -5.24
N ASP A 167 -30.45 -3.10 -5.97
CA ASP A 167 -31.22 -3.72 -7.06
C ASP A 167 -30.40 -4.05 -8.32
N GLY A 168 -29.09 -3.69 -8.35
CA GLY A 168 -28.18 -3.95 -9.45
C GLY A 168 -27.20 -5.07 -9.20
N THR A 169 -26.41 -5.42 -10.22
CA THR A 169 -25.25 -6.28 -9.99
C THR A 169 -24.22 -5.53 -9.14
N VAL A 170 -23.48 -6.24 -8.27
CA VAL A 170 -22.44 -5.67 -7.39
C VAL A 170 -21.51 -4.72 -8.14
N TYR A 171 -21.11 -5.09 -9.35
CA TYR A 171 -20.22 -4.29 -10.21
C TYR A 171 -20.88 -2.97 -10.66
N GLN A 172 -22.17 -2.95 -10.91
CA GLN A 172 -22.91 -1.73 -11.28
C GLN A 172 -23.01 -0.78 -10.10
N ASN A 173 -23.29 -1.29 -8.90
CA ASN A 173 -23.37 -0.48 -7.69
C ASN A 173 -22.01 0.14 -7.34
N ILE A 174 -20.90 -0.62 -7.46
CA ILE A 174 -19.54 -0.11 -7.28
C ILE A 174 -19.21 0.96 -8.33
N ALA A 175 -19.56 0.72 -9.61
CA ALA A 175 -19.32 1.68 -10.68
C ALA A 175 -20.14 2.99 -10.53
N GLN A 176 -21.31 2.94 -9.89
CA GLN A 176 -22.08 4.12 -9.55
C GLN A 176 -21.51 4.89 -8.34
N ALA A 177 -20.91 4.15 -7.38
CA ALA A 177 -20.34 4.76 -6.17
C ALA A 177 -18.99 5.44 -6.41
N PHE A 178 -18.26 5.03 -7.44
CA PHE A 178 -16.96 5.60 -7.78
C PHE A 178 -17.01 6.24 -9.17
N THR A 179 -16.67 7.52 -9.25
CA THR A 179 -16.35 8.14 -10.55
C THR A 179 -14.98 7.62 -11.04
N GLY A 180 -14.67 7.80 -12.32
CA GLY A 180 -13.39 7.35 -12.86
C GLY A 180 -12.18 7.84 -12.07
N ILE A 181 -12.16 9.13 -11.70
CA ILE A 181 -11.05 9.71 -10.94
C ILE A 181 -11.03 9.25 -9.48
N THR A 182 -12.16 9.19 -8.81
CA THR A 182 -12.27 8.67 -7.44
C THR A 182 -11.82 7.22 -7.34
N GLY A 183 -12.25 6.39 -8.29
CA GLY A 183 -11.84 4.99 -8.36
C GLY A 183 -10.35 4.83 -8.61
N TYR A 184 -9.77 5.65 -9.47
CA TYR A 184 -8.33 5.63 -9.73
C TYR A 184 -7.50 6.09 -8.52
N SER A 185 -7.96 7.14 -7.83
CA SER A 185 -7.38 7.61 -6.56
C SER A 185 -7.41 6.51 -5.50
N PHE A 186 -8.52 5.80 -5.36
CA PHE A 186 -8.68 4.65 -4.47
C PHE A 186 -7.70 3.52 -4.80
N LEU A 187 -7.56 3.18 -6.09
CA LEU A 187 -6.60 2.17 -6.54
C LEU A 187 -5.15 2.55 -6.22
N VAL A 188 -4.75 3.80 -6.52
CA VAL A 188 -3.40 4.30 -6.23
C VAL A 188 -3.10 4.29 -4.74
N PHE A 189 -4.06 4.67 -3.90
CA PHE A 189 -3.90 4.59 -2.45
C PHE A 189 -3.65 3.17 -1.99
N ASN A 190 -4.51 2.21 -2.38
CA ASN A 190 -4.39 0.83 -1.95
C ASN A 190 -3.17 0.11 -2.55
N LEU A 191 -2.68 0.56 -3.71
CA LEU A 191 -1.44 0.08 -4.32
C LEU A 191 -0.22 0.45 -3.48
N LEU A 192 -0.11 1.73 -3.09
CA LEU A 192 1.07 2.30 -2.44
C LEU A 192 1.03 2.22 -0.91
N CYS A 193 -0.15 2.04 -0.31
CA CYS A 193 -0.34 1.93 1.12
C CYS A 193 0.42 0.74 1.71
N ALA A 194 0.60 0.75 3.03
CA ALA A 194 1.26 -0.32 3.76
C ALA A 194 0.81 -1.72 3.29
N PRO A 195 1.74 -2.67 3.19
CA PRO A 195 1.40 -4.03 2.82
C PRO A 195 0.58 -4.72 3.93
N CYS A 196 0.03 -5.89 3.65
CA CYS A 196 -0.75 -6.66 4.61
C CYS A 196 0.06 -7.02 5.87
N PHE A 197 -0.63 -7.35 6.96
CA PHE A 197 0.00 -7.66 8.25
C PHE A 197 1.05 -8.77 8.16
N ALA A 198 0.88 -9.74 7.27
CA ALA A 198 1.89 -10.79 7.04
C ALA A 198 3.21 -10.19 6.51
N ALA A 199 3.13 -9.29 5.56
CA ALA A 199 4.30 -8.60 5.01
C ALA A 199 4.91 -7.59 6.02
N ILE A 200 4.09 -6.89 6.81
CA ILE A 200 4.55 -6.05 7.92
C ILE A 200 5.35 -6.89 8.93
N GLY A 201 4.89 -8.11 9.24
CA GLY A 201 5.61 -9.04 10.09
C GLY A 201 6.97 -9.45 9.51
N ALA A 202 7.08 -9.62 8.20
CA ALA A 202 8.34 -9.89 7.52
C ALA A 202 9.29 -8.67 7.58
N ILE A 203 8.78 -7.47 7.29
CA ILE A 203 9.55 -6.21 7.39
C ILE A 203 10.10 -6.02 8.81
N LYS A 204 9.27 -6.26 9.84
CA LYS A 204 9.69 -6.15 11.25
C LYS A 204 10.83 -7.10 11.57
N ARG A 205 10.82 -8.31 11.02
CA ARG A 205 11.88 -9.30 11.23
C ARG A 205 13.17 -8.90 10.55
N GLU A 206 13.09 -8.42 9.30
CA GLU A 206 14.28 -7.98 8.55
C GLU A 206 14.91 -6.71 9.16
N MET A 207 14.08 -5.75 9.58
CA MET A 207 14.57 -4.52 10.20
C MET A 207 15.08 -4.70 11.62
N ASN A 208 14.66 -5.78 12.30
CA ASN A 208 15.00 -6.10 13.71
C ASN A 208 14.87 -4.89 14.67
N ASN A 209 14.05 -3.91 14.33
CA ASN A 209 13.83 -2.70 15.11
C ASN A 209 12.40 -2.17 14.91
N GLY A 210 11.61 -2.17 16.00
CA GLY A 210 10.21 -1.76 15.96
C GLY A 210 10.01 -0.29 15.56
N LYS A 211 10.91 0.62 15.95
CA LYS A 211 10.83 2.05 15.59
C LYS A 211 11.00 2.24 14.08
N TRP A 212 11.98 1.60 13.48
CA TRP A 212 12.23 1.67 12.04
C TRP A 212 11.10 1.02 11.24
N THR A 213 10.54 -0.07 11.74
CA THR A 213 9.36 -0.69 11.13
C THR A 213 8.16 0.27 11.11
N ALA A 214 7.89 0.93 12.24
CA ALA A 214 6.81 1.90 12.34
C ALA A 214 7.01 3.11 11.41
N ILE A 215 8.26 3.63 11.32
CA ILE A 215 8.61 4.72 10.41
C ILE A 215 8.40 4.28 8.95
N ALA A 216 8.82 3.08 8.57
CA ALA A 216 8.65 2.56 7.22
C ALA A 216 7.17 2.44 6.84
N ILE A 217 6.33 1.89 7.73
CA ILE A 217 4.89 1.77 7.51
C ILE A 217 4.24 3.15 7.40
N GLY A 218 4.57 4.07 8.32
CA GLY A 218 4.07 5.44 8.29
C GLY A 218 4.46 6.18 7.00
N TYR A 219 5.69 5.98 6.54
CA TYR A 219 6.17 6.53 5.28
C TYR A 219 5.40 5.98 4.07
N MET A 220 5.15 4.67 4.00
CA MET A 220 4.35 4.06 2.93
C MET A 220 2.93 4.64 2.90
N CYS A 221 2.27 4.74 4.06
CA CYS A 221 0.94 5.34 4.17
C CYS A 221 0.93 6.82 3.75
N LEU A 222 1.97 7.59 4.14
CA LEU A 222 2.09 9.00 3.76
C LEU A 222 2.27 9.16 2.25
N VAL A 223 3.15 8.39 1.63
CA VAL A 223 3.38 8.41 0.18
C VAL A 223 2.11 8.03 -0.57
N ALA A 224 1.40 6.99 -0.12
CA ALA A 224 0.13 6.56 -0.69
C ALA A 224 -0.92 7.68 -0.62
N TYR A 225 -1.04 8.33 0.54
CA TYR A 225 -1.97 9.45 0.74
C TYR A 225 -1.64 10.64 -0.18
N CYS A 226 -0.37 11.04 -0.23
CA CYS A 226 0.09 12.14 -1.10
C CYS A 226 -0.14 11.83 -2.58
N ALA A 227 0.19 10.62 -3.04
CA ALA A 227 0.00 10.22 -4.43
C ALA A 227 -1.49 10.18 -4.81
N SER A 228 -2.32 9.59 -3.97
CA SER A 228 -3.78 9.53 -4.17
C SER A 228 -4.42 10.92 -4.19
N LEU A 229 -4.00 11.81 -3.27
CA LEU A 229 -4.45 13.21 -3.23
C LEU A 229 -4.08 13.97 -4.51
N VAL A 230 -2.85 13.80 -4.99
CA VAL A 230 -2.41 14.41 -6.26
C VAL A 230 -3.25 13.89 -7.42
N VAL A 231 -3.47 12.58 -7.51
CA VAL A 231 -4.28 11.96 -8.56
C VAL A 231 -5.70 12.51 -8.55
N TYR A 232 -6.35 12.57 -7.39
CA TYR A 232 -7.72 13.06 -7.29
C TYR A 232 -7.84 14.55 -7.57
N GLN A 233 -7.02 15.38 -6.94
CA GLN A 233 -7.14 16.83 -7.05
C GLN A 233 -6.72 17.35 -8.45
N ILE A 234 -5.62 16.84 -8.99
CA ILE A 234 -5.15 17.26 -10.32
C ILE A 234 -5.97 16.59 -11.43
N GLY A 235 -6.23 15.28 -11.31
CA GLY A 235 -7.08 14.57 -12.26
C GLY A 235 -8.50 15.13 -12.29
N GLY A 236 -9.11 15.38 -11.14
CA GLY A 236 -10.45 15.96 -11.02
C GLY A 236 -10.53 17.40 -11.52
N LEU A 237 -9.45 18.21 -11.40
CA LEU A 237 -9.38 19.53 -11.97
C LEU A 237 -9.34 19.48 -13.50
N ILE A 238 -8.60 18.53 -14.10
CA ILE A 238 -8.51 18.34 -15.55
C ILE A 238 -9.84 17.85 -16.13
N THR A 239 -10.53 16.93 -15.44
CA THR A 239 -11.83 16.41 -15.89
C THR A 239 -12.99 17.33 -15.57
N GLY A 240 -12.78 18.36 -14.75
CA GLY A 240 -13.83 19.29 -14.31
C GLY A 240 -14.73 18.74 -13.19
N GLU A 241 -14.41 17.57 -12.61
CA GLU A 241 -15.16 16.99 -11.50
C GLU A 241 -14.90 17.70 -10.16
N VAL A 242 -13.71 18.29 -10.00
CA VAL A 242 -13.28 18.98 -8.79
C VAL A 242 -13.00 20.44 -9.08
N GLY A 243 -13.64 21.34 -8.30
CA GLY A 243 -13.31 22.77 -8.34
C GLY A 243 -12.00 23.10 -7.63
N PHE A 244 -11.44 24.28 -7.89
CA PHE A 244 -10.23 24.74 -7.21
C PHE A 244 -10.46 24.90 -5.71
N ASN A 245 -9.68 24.21 -4.91
CA ASN A 245 -9.90 24.01 -3.48
C ASN A 245 -8.57 24.12 -2.74
N ILE A 246 -8.57 24.25 -1.42
CA ILE A 246 -7.37 24.29 -0.58
C ILE A 246 -6.52 23.02 -0.76
N PHE A 247 -7.15 21.85 -0.96
CA PHE A 247 -6.47 20.58 -1.21
C PHE A 247 -5.79 20.52 -2.58
N THR A 248 -6.28 21.26 -3.56
CA THR A 248 -5.61 21.43 -4.86
C THR A 248 -4.29 22.17 -4.69
N ILE A 249 -4.25 23.20 -3.83
CA ILE A 249 -3.01 23.93 -3.51
C ILE A 249 -2.02 22.99 -2.82
N VAL A 250 -2.50 22.17 -1.88
CA VAL A 250 -1.65 21.16 -1.21
C VAL A 250 -1.11 20.14 -2.21
N ALA A 251 -1.92 19.66 -3.16
CA ALA A 251 -1.49 18.73 -4.19
C ALA A 251 -0.40 19.32 -5.07
N VAL A 252 -0.54 20.58 -5.50
CA VAL A 252 0.49 21.30 -6.26
C VAL A 252 1.75 21.47 -5.44
N ALA A 253 1.64 21.83 -4.16
CA ALA A 253 2.78 21.95 -3.26
C ALA A 253 3.55 20.62 -3.11
N ILE A 254 2.85 19.48 -3.02
CA ILE A 254 3.46 18.14 -2.98
C ILE A 254 4.23 17.87 -4.28
N ILE A 255 3.67 18.19 -5.45
CA ILE A 255 4.35 18.01 -6.73
C ILE A 255 5.63 18.87 -6.78
N VAL A 256 5.52 20.15 -6.44
CA VAL A 256 6.68 21.07 -6.42
C VAL A 256 7.76 20.59 -5.46
N PHE A 257 7.36 20.15 -4.26
CA PHE A 257 8.29 19.59 -3.28
C PHE A 257 8.97 18.31 -3.80
N THR A 258 8.22 17.41 -4.45
CA THR A 258 8.77 16.18 -5.05
C THR A 258 9.79 16.51 -6.15
N ILE A 259 9.44 17.44 -7.05
CA ILE A 259 10.35 17.90 -8.11
C ILE A 259 11.59 18.54 -7.51
N TYR A 260 11.42 19.42 -6.51
CA TYR A 260 12.55 20.05 -5.81
C TYR A 260 13.50 19.00 -5.22
N MET A 261 12.94 17.98 -4.54
CA MET A 261 13.73 16.91 -3.96
C MET A 261 14.43 16.05 -5.02
N LEU A 262 13.83 15.86 -6.19
CA LEU A 262 14.45 15.13 -7.30
C LEU A 262 15.60 15.92 -7.95
N VAL A 263 15.47 17.23 -8.10
CA VAL A 263 16.47 18.08 -8.77
C VAL A 263 17.60 18.48 -7.82
N ARG A 264 17.33 18.60 -6.54
CA ARG A 264 18.32 18.99 -5.53
C ARG A 264 19.56 18.08 -5.60
N PRO A 265 20.78 18.64 -5.70
CA PRO A 265 22.01 17.84 -5.68
C PRO A 265 22.15 17.09 -4.35
N ASN A 266 22.67 15.89 -4.40
CA ASN A 266 22.91 15.09 -3.19
C ASN A 266 24.14 15.62 -2.46
N LYS A 267 23.94 16.34 -1.36
CA LYS A 267 25.04 16.89 -0.53
C LYS A 267 25.91 15.80 0.11
N TYR A 268 25.38 14.59 0.26
CA TYR A 268 26.02 13.49 0.98
C TYR A 268 26.78 12.53 0.05
N LEU A 269 26.70 12.73 -1.27
CA LEU A 269 27.44 11.91 -2.23
C LEU A 269 28.96 12.20 -2.21
N ASN A 270 29.32 13.46 -1.91
CA ASN A 270 30.72 13.91 -1.92
C ASN A 270 31.50 13.54 -0.65
N ASP A 271 30.80 13.24 0.47
CA ASP A 271 31.46 12.76 1.69
C ASP A 271 31.83 11.27 1.62
N ASN A 272 31.28 10.55 0.65
CA ASN A 272 31.40 9.09 0.52
C ASN A 272 32.33 8.67 -0.64
N GLU A 273 33.00 9.59 -1.33
CA GLU A 273 34.15 9.21 -2.13
C GLU A 273 35.23 8.71 -1.15
N VAL A 274 35.36 7.39 -1.07
CA VAL A 274 36.52 6.75 -0.45
C VAL A 274 37.75 7.35 -1.18
N LYS A 275 38.39 8.34 -0.57
CA LYS A 275 39.71 8.78 -0.95
C LYS A 275 40.60 7.59 -0.68
N ILE A 276 40.69 6.69 -1.65
CA ILE A 276 41.65 5.63 -1.66
C ILE A 276 42.99 6.36 -1.67
N ASP A 277 43.61 6.46 -0.50
CA ASP A 277 44.90 7.09 -0.35
C ASP A 277 45.92 6.14 -1.01
N VAL A 278 46.06 6.34 -2.33
CA VAL A 278 46.93 5.53 -3.21
C VAL A 278 48.35 5.47 -2.64
N LYS A 279 48.76 6.47 -1.83
CA LYS A 279 50.02 6.48 -1.12
C LYS A 279 50.12 5.43 0.00
N LYS A 280 49.02 5.13 0.68
CA LYS A 280 49.06 4.06 1.73
C LYS A 280 49.06 2.66 1.13
N VAL A 281 48.42 2.46 -0.02
CA VAL A 281 48.42 1.17 -0.73
C VAL A 281 49.82 0.88 -1.36
N ALA A 282 50.51 1.91 -1.82
CA ALA A 282 51.87 1.77 -2.37
C ALA A 282 52.93 1.55 -1.30
N ALA A 283 52.72 1.98 -0.05
CA ALA A 283 53.65 1.78 1.06
C ALA A 283 53.47 0.43 1.79
N SER A 284 52.45 -0.36 1.42
CA SER A 284 52.13 -1.69 1.99
C SER A 284 52.59 -2.84 1.09
N LYS A 285 53.32 -2.55 0.03
CA LYS A 285 54.09 -3.51 -0.78
C LYS A 285 55.58 -3.35 -0.49
#